data_b4b48111e2cb1d2f18356fba7b66c83f
#
_entry.id   b4b48111e2cb1d2f18356fba7b66c83f
#
_cell.length_a   1.000
_cell.length_b   1.000
_cell.length_c   1.000
_cell.angle_alpha   90.00
_cell.angle_beta   90.00
_cell.angle_gamma   90.00
#
_symmetry.space_group_name_H-M   'P 1'
#
loop_
_entity.id
_entity.type
_entity.pdbx_description
1 polymer ?
#
loop_
_entity_poly.entity_id
_entity_poly.type
_entity_poly.pdbx_seq_one_letter_code
_entity_poly.pdbx_strand_id
1 'polypeptide(L)'
;VALKNLREEGFHATGFDRNDYIGGLWQYSEKEQTSVMETTTVNISKERACFTDFPFPEDVPSHPAAAQVQQYLVDYSKHFKLEPYMRLGTSIKQITFDDERQKWVLNIEGGDKEYYDKVVVAIGGMVGKASLPAIEGIEKFAGSNVHSQAFKRPKDYQNKRVMVVGFSNSAADTATQLVGVADKVYMAHRHGARVVR
;
A
#
# COMPACT_ATOMS: atom_id res chain seq x y z
N VAL A 1 8.37 -4.05 11.31
CA VAL A 1 8.74 -3.23 12.48
C VAL A 1 8.00 -3.72 13.73
N ALA A 2 6.66 -3.72 13.78
CA ALA A 2 5.92 -4.16 14.96
C ALA A 2 6.33 -5.56 15.43
N LEU A 3 6.40 -6.52 14.51
CA LEU A 3 6.83 -7.90 14.81
C LEU A 3 8.23 -7.94 15.42
N LYS A 4 9.19 -7.19 14.84
CA LYS A 4 10.55 -7.09 15.37
C LYS A 4 10.54 -6.59 16.82
N ASN A 5 9.93 -5.43 17.06
CA ASN A 5 9.91 -4.81 18.40
C ASN A 5 9.22 -5.71 19.43
N LEU A 6 8.09 -6.32 19.09
CA LEU A 6 7.40 -7.24 19.99
C LEU A 6 8.29 -8.43 20.39
N ARG A 7 9.05 -8.97 19.44
CA ARG A 7 9.95 -10.08 19.73
C ARG A 7 11.15 -9.66 20.59
N GLU A 8 11.70 -8.48 20.36
CA GLU A 8 12.77 -7.91 21.19
C GLU A 8 12.32 -7.68 22.64
N GLU A 9 11.06 -7.30 22.83
CA GLU A 9 10.41 -7.16 24.14
C GLU A 9 9.99 -8.51 24.77
N GLY A 10 10.36 -9.64 24.14
CA GLY A 10 10.14 -10.99 24.68
C GLY A 10 8.76 -11.59 24.39
N PHE A 11 7.94 -10.98 23.56
CA PHE A 11 6.65 -11.57 23.17
C PHE A 11 6.83 -12.70 22.15
N HIS A 12 6.07 -13.78 22.30
CA HIS A 12 5.90 -14.82 21.28
C HIS A 12 4.95 -14.31 20.19
N ALA A 13 5.43 -13.37 19.37
CA ALA A 13 4.63 -12.73 18.35
C ALA A 13 4.68 -13.46 17.01
N THR A 14 3.54 -13.56 16.33
CA THR A 14 3.38 -14.05 14.96
C THR A 14 2.79 -12.94 14.10
N GLY A 15 3.38 -12.68 12.94
CA GLY A 15 2.86 -11.76 11.94
C GLY A 15 2.00 -12.50 10.92
N PHE A 16 0.84 -11.95 10.59
CA PHE A 16 -0.03 -12.46 9.53
C PHE A 16 -0.12 -11.44 8.41
N ASP A 17 0.01 -11.87 7.17
CA ASP A 17 -0.28 -11.05 6.00
C ASP A 17 -1.04 -11.87 4.96
N ARG A 18 -2.05 -11.26 4.36
CA ARG A 18 -2.83 -11.90 3.28
C ARG A 18 -2.01 -12.12 2.00
N ASN A 19 -0.98 -11.30 1.79
CA ASN A 19 -0.07 -11.45 0.67
C ASN A 19 0.96 -12.55 0.97
N ASP A 20 1.40 -13.23 -0.08
CA ASP A 20 2.44 -14.25 -0.03
C ASP A 20 3.87 -13.68 -0.14
N TYR A 21 3.98 -12.35 -0.05
CA TYR A 21 5.24 -11.59 -0.15
C TYR A 21 5.36 -10.49 0.91
N ILE A 22 6.58 -10.04 1.15
CA ILE A 22 6.92 -8.91 2.01
C ILE A 22 7.00 -7.63 1.17
N GLY A 23 6.52 -6.50 1.71
CA GLY A 23 6.58 -5.20 1.06
C GLY A 23 5.24 -4.50 0.95
N GLY A 24 4.13 -5.21 1.17
CA GLY A 24 2.78 -4.64 1.17
C GLY A 24 2.49 -3.87 -0.12
N LEU A 25 2.06 -2.60 0.01
CA LEU A 25 1.71 -1.77 -1.15
C LEU A 25 2.90 -1.44 -2.07
N TRP A 26 4.16 -1.58 -1.60
CA TRP A 26 5.35 -1.29 -2.39
C TRP A 26 5.69 -2.37 -3.41
N GLN A 27 5.12 -3.56 -3.25
CA GLN A 27 5.18 -4.59 -4.28
C GLN A 27 4.21 -4.22 -5.40
N TYR A 28 4.75 -3.86 -6.56
CA TYR A 28 3.92 -3.63 -7.74
C TYR A 28 3.13 -4.88 -8.13
N SER A 29 1.87 -4.71 -8.47
CA SER A 29 0.99 -5.79 -8.93
C SER A 29 0.02 -5.28 -9.98
N GLU A 30 -0.15 -6.02 -11.06
CA GLU A 30 -1.20 -5.79 -12.07
C GLU A 30 -2.57 -6.31 -11.64
N LYS A 31 -2.63 -7.11 -10.58
CA LYS A 31 -3.88 -7.62 -10.01
C LYS A 31 -4.64 -6.48 -9.30
N GLU A 32 -5.91 -6.69 -9.02
CA GLU A 32 -6.79 -5.72 -8.33
C GLU A 32 -6.40 -5.38 -6.88
N GLN A 33 -5.25 -5.78 -6.45
CA GLN A 33 -4.72 -5.48 -5.12
C GLN A 33 -4.21 -4.05 -5.05
N THR A 34 -4.35 -3.45 -3.88
CA THR A 34 -3.76 -2.15 -3.59
C THR A 34 -2.26 -2.25 -3.69
N SER A 35 -1.69 -1.60 -4.70
CA SER A 35 -0.25 -1.47 -4.89
C SER A 35 0.05 -0.11 -5.49
N VAL A 36 1.29 0.33 -5.33
CA VAL A 36 1.82 1.50 -6.05
C VAL A 36 1.82 1.25 -7.57
N MET A 37 1.96 2.30 -8.34
CA MET A 37 2.22 2.21 -9.78
C MET A 37 3.66 1.73 -10.02
N GLU A 38 3.92 1.14 -11.17
CA GLU A 38 5.23 0.62 -11.54
C GLU A 38 6.36 1.67 -11.41
N THR A 39 6.05 2.91 -11.74
CA THR A 39 7.02 4.02 -11.77
C THR A 39 6.99 4.91 -10.53
N THR A 40 6.28 4.50 -9.46
CA THR A 40 6.21 5.28 -8.22
C THR A 40 7.57 5.43 -7.58
N THR A 41 7.90 6.67 -7.19
CA THR A 41 9.02 6.99 -6.31
C THR A 41 8.51 7.54 -4.98
N VAL A 42 9.28 7.35 -3.92
CA VAL A 42 8.95 7.92 -2.61
C VAL A 42 9.06 9.45 -2.69
N ASN A 43 8.12 10.15 -2.12
CA ASN A 43 8.06 11.62 -2.11
C ASN A 43 8.76 12.29 -0.92
N ILE A 44 9.52 11.51 -0.14
CA ILE A 44 10.39 11.97 0.95
C ILE A 44 11.77 11.36 0.77
N SER A 45 12.82 11.99 1.35
CA SER A 45 14.17 11.47 1.21
C SER A 45 14.35 10.12 1.96
N LYS A 46 15.28 9.30 1.46
CA LYS A 46 15.59 7.99 2.06
C LYS A 46 15.99 8.09 3.53
N GLU A 47 16.64 9.17 3.93
CA GLU A 47 17.05 9.43 5.31
C GLU A 47 15.86 9.63 6.26
N ARG A 48 14.73 10.11 5.72
CA ARG A 48 13.47 10.27 6.47
C ARG A 48 12.52 9.08 6.32
N ALA A 49 12.70 8.29 5.28
CA ALA A 49 11.86 7.13 4.99
C ALA A 49 12.38 5.85 5.67
N CYS A 50 13.66 5.80 6.05
CA CYS A 50 14.24 4.61 6.69
C CYS A 50 13.76 4.41 8.13
N PHE A 51 13.88 3.18 8.60
CA PHE A 51 13.78 2.88 10.03
C PHE A 51 15.07 3.31 10.73
N THR A 52 14.97 3.70 12.00
CA THR A 52 16.09 4.25 12.77
C THR A 52 17.22 3.25 12.99
N ASP A 53 16.90 1.97 12.97
CA ASP A 53 17.80 0.84 13.20
C ASP A 53 18.23 0.12 11.91
N PHE A 54 17.75 0.61 10.74
CA PHE A 54 18.06 0.01 9.45
C PHE A 54 18.03 1.07 8.35
N PRO A 55 19.15 1.75 8.05
CA PRO A 55 19.20 2.76 7.00
C PRO A 55 19.12 2.13 5.60
N PHE A 56 18.70 2.91 4.60
CA PHE A 56 18.86 2.51 3.20
C PHE A 56 20.36 2.42 2.84
N PRO A 57 20.73 1.53 1.89
CA PRO A 57 22.08 1.50 1.33
C PRO A 57 22.48 2.85 0.73
N GLU A 58 23.79 3.14 0.73
CA GLU A 58 24.33 4.43 0.26
C GLU A 58 24.06 4.68 -1.23
N ASP A 59 24.10 3.62 -2.04
CA ASP A 59 23.89 3.63 -3.49
C ASP A 59 22.42 3.83 -3.90
N VAL A 60 21.47 3.72 -2.96
CA VAL A 60 20.07 4.01 -3.23
C VAL A 60 19.85 5.52 -3.40
N PRO A 61 19.15 5.97 -4.45
CA PRO A 61 18.83 7.39 -4.66
C PRO A 61 18.15 8.05 -3.46
N SER A 62 18.26 9.37 -3.34
CA SER A 62 17.60 10.13 -2.25
C SER A 62 16.10 9.90 -2.19
N HIS A 63 15.46 9.70 -3.33
CA HIS A 63 14.04 9.35 -3.45
C HIS A 63 13.93 7.96 -4.11
N PRO A 64 13.87 6.88 -3.31
CA PRO A 64 13.85 5.51 -3.82
C PRO A 64 12.64 5.21 -4.69
N ALA A 65 12.84 4.41 -5.73
CA ALA A 65 11.74 3.82 -6.47
C ALA A 65 11.01 2.75 -5.64
N ALA A 66 9.76 2.47 -5.97
CA ALA A 66 8.92 1.50 -5.26
C ALA A 66 9.60 0.13 -5.09
N ALA A 67 10.26 -0.38 -6.13
CA ALA A 67 11.00 -1.64 -6.07
C ALA A 67 12.16 -1.60 -5.07
N GLN A 68 12.84 -0.47 -4.91
CA GLN A 68 13.92 -0.30 -3.93
C GLN A 68 13.37 -0.26 -2.50
N VAL A 69 12.18 0.33 -2.30
CA VAL A 69 11.50 0.29 -0.99
C VAL A 69 11.04 -1.12 -0.66
N GLN A 70 10.48 -1.82 -1.63
CA GLN A 70 10.07 -3.22 -1.44
C GLN A 70 11.28 -4.09 -1.07
N GLN A 71 12.40 -3.97 -1.80
CA GLN A 71 13.62 -4.69 -1.49
C GLN A 71 14.16 -4.35 -0.10
N TYR A 72 14.15 -3.07 0.29
CA TYR A 72 14.53 -2.61 1.62
C TYR A 72 13.71 -3.30 2.73
N LEU A 73 12.39 -3.47 2.53
CA LEU A 73 11.53 -4.17 3.49
C LEU A 73 11.83 -5.68 3.58
N VAL A 74 12.18 -6.29 2.45
CA VAL A 74 12.65 -7.69 2.41
C VAL A 74 13.96 -7.83 3.15
N ASP A 75 14.91 -6.93 2.90
CA ASP A 75 16.23 -6.96 3.55
C ASP A 75 16.13 -6.68 5.06
N TYR A 76 15.23 -5.77 5.47
CA TYR A 76 14.87 -5.58 6.88
C TYR A 76 14.39 -6.88 7.53
N SER A 77 13.48 -7.59 6.86
CA SER A 77 12.96 -8.85 7.38
C SER A 77 14.04 -9.90 7.55
N LYS A 78 14.95 -10.02 6.58
CA LYS A 78 16.09 -10.95 6.62
C LYS A 78 17.09 -10.57 7.71
N HIS A 79 17.45 -9.28 7.77
CA HIS A 79 18.41 -8.77 8.75
C HIS A 79 18.00 -9.10 10.19
N PHE A 80 16.72 -8.86 10.51
CA PHE A 80 16.17 -9.16 11.83
C PHE A 80 15.61 -10.57 11.97
N LYS A 81 15.81 -11.44 10.97
CA LYS A 81 15.41 -12.86 10.98
C LYS A 81 13.92 -13.05 11.32
N LEU A 82 13.06 -12.26 10.69
CA LEU A 82 11.61 -12.22 11.00
C LEU A 82 10.81 -13.29 10.26
N GLU A 83 11.33 -13.81 9.16
CA GLU A 83 10.61 -14.74 8.27
C GLU A 83 10.03 -15.98 8.99
N PRO A 84 10.72 -16.63 9.93
CA PRO A 84 10.18 -17.78 10.65
C PRO A 84 8.95 -17.47 11.51
N TYR A 85 8.71 -16.19 11.78
CA TYR A 85 7.62 -15.70 12.62
C TYR A 85 6.50 -15.03 11.80
N MET A 86 6.57 -15.16 10.47
CA MET A 86 5.58 -14.60 9.56
C MET A 86 4.79 -15.72 8.88
N ARG A 87 3.49 -15.56 8.84
CA ARG A 87 2.55 -16.41 8.10
C ARG A 87 2.00 -15.59 6.95
N LEU A 88 2.74 -15.60 5.84
CA LEU A 88 2.34 -14.97 4.59
C LEU A 88 1.24 -15.79 3.90
N GLY A 89 0.49 -15.19 2.99
CA GLY A 89 -0.63 -15.84 2.33
C GLY A 89 -1.78 -16.19 3.27
N THR A 90 -1.82 -15.57 4.47
CA THR A 90 -2.79 -15.91 5.52
C THR A 90 -3.69 -14.71 5.81
N SER A 91 -4.91 -14.77 5.30
CA SER A 91 -5.90 -13.70 5.45
C SER A 91 -6.67 -13.86 6.76
N ILE A 92 -6.74 -12.80 7.55
CA ILE A 92 -7.59 -12.73 8.75
C ILE A 92 -8.94 -12.13 8.36
N LYS A 93 -9.98 -12.93 8.42
CA LYS A 93 -11.34 -12.53 8.05
C LYS A 93 -11.99 -11.64 9.10
N GLN A 94 -11.75 -11.94 10.37
CA GLN A 94 -12.38 -11.24 11.48
C GLN A 94 -11.53 -11.38 12.75
N ILE A 95 -11.55 -10.36 13.57
CA ILE A 95 -10.97 -10.36 14.92
C ILE A 95 -12.12 -10.06 15.89
N THR A 96 -12.30 -10.90 16.90
CA THR A 96 -13.29 -10.72 17.98
C THR A 96 -12.62 -10.93 19.33
N PHE A 97 -13.27 -10.52 20.40
CA PHE A 97 -12.82 -10.81 21.76
C PHE A 97 -13.73 -11.88 22.37
N ASP A 98 -13.15 -12.88 23.00
CA ASP A 98 -13.84 -13.94 23.73
C ASP A 98 -13.78 -13.60 25.23
N ASP A 99 -14.91 -13.14 25.76
CA ASP A 99 -15.03 -12.70 27.15
C ASP A 99 -14.86 -13.85 28.16
N GLU A 100 -15.24 -15.07 27.79
CA GLU A 100 -15.09 -16.24 28.67
C GLU A 100 -13.63 -16.63 28.81
N ARG A 101 -12.88 -16.62 27.71
CA ARG A 101 -11.46 -16.96 27.69
C ARG A 101 -10.52 -15.80 27.94
N GLN A 102 -11.03 -14.58 27.95
CA GLN A 102 -10.26 -13.32 28.02
C GLN A 102 -9.14 -13.30 26.94
N LYS A 103 -9.48 -13.71 25.72
CA LYS A 103 -8.57 -13.82 24.56
C LYS A 103 -9.14 -13.18 23.31
N TRP A 104 -8.26 -12.67 22.49
CA TRP A 104 -8.57 -12.32 21.12
C TRP A 104 -8.68 -13.54 20.25
N VAL A 105 -9.71 -13.60 19.43
CA VAL A 105 -9.96 -14.68 18.49
C VAL A 105 -9.71 -14.17 17.08
N LEU A 106 -8.77 -14.78 16.38
CA LEU A 106 -8.52 -14.56 14.96
C LEU A 106 -9.22 -15.64 14.14
N ASN A 107 -10.18 -15.23 13.30
CA ASN A 107 -10.80 -16.11 12.33
C ASN A 107 -10.00 -16.06 11.03
N ILE A 108 -9.24 -17.12 10.73
CA ILE A 108 -8.44 -17.25 9.54
C ILE A 108 -9.33 -17.67 8.37
N GLU A 109 -9.15 -17.05 7.22
CA GLU A 109 -9.92 -17.39 6.01
C GLU A 109 -9.55 -18.80 5.53
N GLY A 110 -10.56 -19.68 5.44
CA GLY A 110 -10.35 -21.09 5.06
C GLY A 110 -9.64 -21.95 6.11
N GLY A 111 -9.44 -21.44 7.32
CA GLY A 111 -8.73 -22.11 8.40
C GLY A 111 -9.47 -22.08 9.74
N ASP A 112 -8.75 -22.48 10.78
CA ASP A 112 -9.24 -22.54 12.14
C ASP A 112 -9.21 -21.18 12.85
N LYS A 113 -9.85 -21.13 14.01
CA LYS A 113 -9.75 -20.02 14.95
C LYS A 113 -8.51 -20.16 15.81
N GLU A 114 -7.79 -19.07 15.98
CA GLU A 114 -6.64 -18.99 16.87
C GLU A 114 -6.85 -17.93 17.97
N TYR A 115 -6.28 -18.18 19.14
CA TYR A 115 -6.49 -17.36 20.33
C TYR A 115 -5.19 -16.70 20.76
N TYR A 116 -5.25 -15.40 21.04
CA TYR A 116 -4.10 -14.58 21.41
C TYR A 116 -4.42 -13.68 22.61
N ASP A 117 -3.40 -13.40 23.43
CA ASP A 117 -3.51 -12.46 24.55
C ASP A 117 -3.63 -11.01 24.08
N LYS A 118 -2.95 -10.69 22.98
CA LYS A 118 -2.86 -9.33 22.43
C LYS A 118 -2.87 -9.39 20.91
N VAL A 119 -3.45 -8.38 20.29
CA VAL A 119 -3.45 -8.20 18.84
C VAL A 119 -2.98 -6.78 18.51
N VAL A 120 -2.06 -6.68 17.57
CA VAL A 120 -1.63 -5.42 16.97
C VAL A 120 -2.10 -5.38 15.53
N VAL A 121 -2.99 -4.43 15.21
CA VAL A 121 -3.48 -4.22 13.85
C VAL A 121 -2.53 -3.29 13.11
N ALA A 122 -1.75 -3.84 12.17
CA ALA A 122 -0.72 -3.14 11.40
C ALA A 122 -0.90 -3.33 9.88
N ILE A 123 -2.15 -3.26 9.42
CA ILE A 123 -2.58 -3.59 8.05
C ILE A 123 -2.25 -2.49 7.01
N GLY A 124 -1.66 -1.38 7.43
CA GLY A 124 -1.42 -0.23 6.55
C GLY A 124 -2.65 0.65 6.32
N GLY A 125 -2.44 1.79 5.70
CA GLY A 125 -3.48 2.83 5.55
C GLY A 125 -4.30 2.77 4.26
N MET A 126 -3.91 1.98 3.26
CA MET A 126 -4.52 1.99 1.92
C MET A 126 -5.09 0.63 1.51
N VAL A 127 -5.52 -0.17 2.47
CA VAL A 127 -5.99 -1.54 2.27
C VAL A 127 -7.52 -1.65 2.11
N GLY A 128 -8.21 -0.53 2.21
CA GLY A 128 -9.68 -0.48 2.11
C GLY A 128 -10.22 -0.66 0.68
N LYS A 129 -11.52 -0.91 0.60
CA LYS A 129 -12.24 -0.91 -0.68
C LYS A 129 -12.18 0.49 -1.29
N ALA A 130 -11.89 0.55 -2.60
CA ALA A 130 -11.91 1.80 -3.36
C ALA A 130 -13.25 2.54 -3.20
N SER A 131 -13.18 3.83 -2.86
CA SER A 131 -14.34 4.69 -2.74
C SER A 131 -14.35 5.71 -3.86
N LEU A 132 -15.35 5.64 -4.71
CA LEU A 132 -15.56 6.64 -5.77
C LEU A 132 -16.43 7.78 -5.23
N PRO A 133 -16.10 9.04 -5.54
CA PRO A 133 -16.96 10.17 -5.18
C PRO A 133 -18.29 10.08 -5.92
N ALA A 134 -19.36 10.51 -5.26
CA ALA A 134 -20.65 10.71 -5.93
C ALA A 134 -20.55 11.95 -6.85
N ILE A 135 -20.55 11.73 -8.13
CA ILE A 135 -20.53 12.77 -9.17
C ILE A 135 -21.85 12.69 -9.91
N GLU A 136 -22.64 13.77 -9.87
CA GLU A 136 -23.91 13.83 -10.58
C GLU A 136 -23.70 13.63 -12.08
N GLY A 137 -24.47 12.75 -12.69
CA GLY A 137 -24.40 12.45 -14.11
C GLY A 137 -23.26 11.51 -14.52
N ILE A 138 -22.50 10.94 -13.58
CA ILE A 138 -21.39 10.03 -13.91
C ILE A 138 -21.87 8.81 -14.70
N GLU A 139 -23.09 8.40 -14.49
CA GLU A 139 -23.76 7.29 -15.21
C GLU A 139 -23.98 7.57 -16.70
N LYS A 140 -23.97 8.85 -17.10
CA LYS A 140 -24.10 9.30 -18.51
C LYS A 140 -22.76 9.36 -19.22
N PHE A 141 -21.66 9.21 -18.50
CA PHE A 141 -20.33 9.25 -19.07
C PHE A 141 -20.07 7.98 -19.87
N ALA A 142 -19.93 8.11 -21.18
CA ALA A 142 -19.72 6.97 -22.09
C ALA A 142 -18.30 6.38 -22.06
N GLY A 143 -17.36 7.04 -21.36
CA GLY A 143 -15.99 6.57 -21.20
C GLY A 143 -15.80 5.61 -20.02
N SER A 144 -14.60 5.10 -19.87
CA SER A 144 -14.24 4.26 -18.71
C SER A 144 -13.99 5.12 -17.47
N ASN A 145 -14.47 4.65 -16.34
CA ASN A 145 -14.34 5.28 -15.03
C ASN A 145 -13.62 4.32 -14.08
N VAL A 146 -12.48 4.74 -13.55
CA VAL A 146 -11.62 3.89 -12.72
C VAL A 146 -11.16 4.63 -11.47
N HIS A 147 -11.04 3.91 -10.36
CA HIS A 147 -10.35 4.43 -9.18
C HIS A 147 -8.83 4.38 -9.38
N SER A 148 -8.08 5.31 -8.76
CA SER A 148 -6.61 5.36 -8.87
C SER A 148 -5.89 4.06 -8.45
N GLN A 149 -6.48 3.24 -7.59
CA GLN A 149 -5.96 1.91 -7.27
C GLN A 149 -5.89 0.97 -8.48
N ALA A 150 -6.79 1.15 -9.46
CA ALA A 150 -6.80 0.37 -10.69
C ALA A 150 -5.93 0.98 -11.81
N PHE A 151 -5.40 2.18 -11.61
CA PHE A 151 -4.44 2.78 -12.52
C PHE A 151 -3.07 2.13 -12.30
N LYS A 152 -2.61 1.31 -13.25
CA LYS A 152 -1.36 0.56 -13.13
C LYS A 152 -0.29 1.03 -14.12
N ARG A 153 -0.66 1.27 -15.36
CA ARG A 153 0.26 1.61 -16.43
C ARG A 153 -0.25 2.79 -17.24
N PRO A 154 0.56 3.84 -17.45
CA PRO A 154 0.18 4.98 -18.27
C PRO A 154 -0.16 4.59 -19.72
N LYS A 155 0.54 3.61 -20.29
CA LYS A 155 0.35 3.16 -21.69
C LYS A 155 -1.07 2.67 -22.01
N ASP A 156 -1.82 2.23 -21.00
CA ASP A 156 -3.20 1.77 -21.18
C ASP A 156 -4.16 2.94 -21.54
N TYR A 157 -3.66 4.18 -21.39
CA TYR A 157 -4.36 5.42 -21.67
C TYR A 157 -3.79 6.17 -22.88
N GLN A 158 -2.97 5.51 -23.70
CA GLN A 158 -2.37 6.11 -24.88
C GLN A 158 -3.47 6.64 -25.83
N ASN A 159 -3.26 7.85 -26.36
CA ASN A 159 -4.17 8.54 -27.26
C ASN A 159 -5.59 8.79 -26.69
N LYS A 160 -5.76 8.70 -25.37
CA LYS A 160 -7.03 9.00 -24.69
C LYS A 160 -7.01 10.40 -24.08
N ARG A 161 -8.17 11.03 -24.00
CA ARG A 161 -8.37 12.21 -23.16
C ARG A 161 -8.73 11.73 -21.75
N VAL A 162 -7.95 12.09 -20.76
CA VAL A 162 -8.10 11.60 -19.39
C VAL A 162 -8.37 12.76 -18.45
N MET A 163 -9.38 12.62 -17.61
CA MET A 163 -9.65 13.51 -16.49
C MET A 163 -9.28 12.80 -15.18
N VAL A 164 -8.38 13.40 -14.42
CA VAL A 164 -8.02 12.97 -13.07
C VAL A 164 -8.81 13.81 -12.07
N VAL A 165 -9.67 13.17 -11.30
CA VAL A 165 -10.48 13.83 -10.26
C VAL A 165 -9.78 13.72 -8.92
N GLY A 166 -9.29 14.83 -8.41
CA GLY A 166 -8.52 14.93 -7.17
C GLY A 166 -7.27 15.78 -7.33
N PHE A 167 -6.62 16.09 -6.19
CA PHE A 167 -5.36 16.85 -6.17
C PHE A 167 -4.46 16.44 -4.97
N SER A 168 -4.46 15.16 -4.63
CA SER A 168 -3.51 14.59 -3.66
C SER A 168 -2.40 13.84 -4.41
N ASN A 169 -1.45 13.24 -3.68
CA ASN A 169 -0.29 12.55 -4.25
C ASN A 169 -0.67 11.61 -5.40
N SER A 170 -1.64 10.72 -5.19
CA SER A 170 -2.07 9.77 -6.24
C SER A 170 -2.58 10.47 -7.50
N ALA A 171 -3.29 11.60 -7.35
CA ALA A 171 -3.79 12.34 -8.51
C ALA A 171 -2.65 13.05 -9.25
N ALA A 172 -1.72 13.67 -8.52
CA ALA A 172 -0.55 14.32 -9.09
C ALA A 172 0.34 13.31 -9.82
N ASP A 173 0.63 12.17 -9.20
CA ASP A 173 1.43 11.10 -9.82
C ASP A 173 0.75 10.56 -11.08
N THR A 174 -0.54 10.24 -11.00
CA THR A 174 -1.32 9.76 -12.16
C THR A 174 -1.28 10.77 -13.31
N ALA A 175 -1.54 12.04 -13.03
CA ALA A 175 -1.55 13.08 -14.05
C ALA A 175 -0.16 13.26 -14.68
N THR A 176 0.90 13.29 -13.86
CA THR A 176 2.28 13.44 -14.33
C THR A 176 2.69 12.28 -15.24
N GLN A 177 2.36 11.06 -14.88
CA GLN A 177 2.70 9.88 -15.68
C GLN A 177 1.93 9.78 -17.00
N LEU A 178 0.78 10.44 -17.10
CA LEU A 178 0.00 10.50 -18.33
C LEU A 178 0.51 11.55 -19.32
N VAL A 179 1.36 12.49 -18.89
CA VAL A 179 1.97 13.49 -19.78
C VAL A 179 2.82 12.81 -20.84
N GLY A 180 2.58 13.15 -22.09
CA GLY A 180 3.29 12.53 -23.23
C GLY A 180 2.78 11.14 -23.63
N VAL A 181 1.81 10.58 -22.91
CA VAL A 181 1.17 9.29 -23.22
C VAL A 181 -0.29 9.51 -23.64
N ALA A 182 -1.07 10.17 -22.81
CA ALA A 182 -2.44 10.54 -23.14
C ALA A 182 -2.46 11.70 -24.14
N ASP A 183 -3.49 11.76 -24.98
CA ASP A 183 -3.72 12.90 -25.91
C ASP A 183 -3.90 14.21 -25.13
N LYS A 184 -4.66 14.16 -24.05
CA LYS A 184 -4.86 15.30 -23.16
C LYS A 184 -5.17 14.86 -21.72
N VAL A 185 -4.55 15.54 -20.75
CA VAL A 185 -4.77 15.33 -19.32
C VAL A 185 -5.46 16.55 -18.72
N TYR A 186 -6.55 16.32 -18.03
CA TYR A 186 -7.26 17.33 -17.25
C TYR A 186 -7.17 16.95 -15.76
N MET A 187 -7.09 17.94 -14.89
CA MET A 187 -7.24 17.76 -13.46
C MET A 187 -8.43 18.54 -12.94
N ALA A 188 -9.29 17.89 -12.17
CA ALA A 188 -10.45 18.50 -11.54
C ALA A 188 -10.34 18.38 -10.02
N HIS A 189 -10.51 19.48 -9.31
CA HIS A 189 -10.47 19.53 -7.84
C HIS A 189 -11.43 20.59 -7.30
N ARG A 190 -11.87 20.44 -6.05
CA ARG A 190 -12.89 21.31 -5.44
C ARG A 190 -12.35 22.65 -4.96
N HIS A 191 -11.10 22.70 -4.58
CA HIS A 191 -10.44 23.88 -4.00
C HIS A 191 -9.13 24.15 -4.74
N GLY A 192 -8.70 25.41 -4.71
CA GLY A 192 -7.40 25.77 -5.24
C GLY A 192 -6.27 24.96 -4.61
N ALA A 193 -5.21 24.72 -5.36
CA ALA A 193 -4.05 24.00 -4.89
C ALA A 193 -2.78 24.84 -5.05
N ARG A 194 -1.87 24.74 -4.07
CA ARG A 194 -0.56 25.35 -4.13
C ARG A 194 0.46 24.27 -4.43
N VAL A 195 1.13 24.39 -5.55
CA VAL A 195 2.29 23.55 -5.89
C VAL A 195 3.53 24.23 -5.35
N VAL A 196 4.27 23.52 -4.53
CA VAL A 196 5.57 23.97 -4.01
C VAL A 196 6.66 23.19 -4.77
N ARG A 197 7.64 23.91 -5.28
CA ARG A 197 8.82 23.34 -5.96
C ARG A 197 9.89 22.96 -4.94
#